data_49f007d40e264fe0e0e16771e45bb107
#
_entry.id   49f007d40e264fe0e0e16771e45bb107
#
_cell.length_a   1.000
_cell.length_b   1.000
_cell.length_c   1.000
_cell.angle_alpha   90.00
_cell.angle_beta   90.00
_cell.angle_gamma   90.00
#
_symmetry.space_group_name_H-M   'P 1'
#
loop_
_entity.id
_entity.type
_entity.pdbx_description
1 polymer ?
#
loop_
_entity_poly.entity_id
_entity_poly.type
_entity_poly.pdbx_seq_one_letter_code
_entity_poly.pdbx_strand_id
1 'polypeptide(L)'
;MNLPNGHVLQNGKYRITHVIGQGGFGITYKGVWYTEVKGSLGTVQTEVPICIKEYFFKDYCYRETESFAVKVHSETGKVLFDKFKEKLIKEAKILSEVHHPHIVNVLEVFEENDTAYIAMEYISGCSLKYMMDREGILPEPKVLRYVRQIGEALQFVHEKNILHLDIKPSNILIDSSGKARLIDFGVSKRYDIEQQETSTTMLTLSKGFASIEQYDNEGTQSFSPCPDIYSLGATMYNLLTGKIPTESILRATRPLQKPSELNKDISP
;
A
#
# COMPACT_ATOMS: atom_id res chain seq x y z
N MET A 1 -2.21 -15.66 13.12
CA MET A 1 -3.14 -16.72 12.75
C MET A 1 -3.95 -16.27 11.58
N ASN A 2 -3.69 -16.89 10.44
CA ASN A 2 -4.25 -16.49 9.15
C ASN A 2 -5.57 -17.22 8.90
N LEU A 3 -6.40 -16.70 8.02
CA LEU A 3 -7.52 -17.48 7.47
C LEU A 3 -6.97 -18.70 6.72
N PRO A 4 -7.60 -19.88 6.85
CA PRO A 4 -7.12 -21.08 6.17
C PRO A 4 -7.36 -21.01 4.65
N ASN A 5 -6.57 -21.80 3.92
CA ASN A 5 -6.79 -21.99 2.50
C ASN A 5 -8.20 -22.58 2.27
N GLY A 6 -8.91 -22.05 1.28
CA GLY A 6 -10.28 -22.43 0.99
C GLY A 6 -11.34 -21.67 1.80
N HIS A 7 -10.95 -20.83 2.78
CA HIS A 7 -11.91 -20.00 3.51
C HIS A 7 -12.67 -19.08 2.56
N VAL A 8 -13.97 -18.98 2.76
CA VAL A 8 -14.88 -18.17 1.93
C VAL A 8 -15.31 -16.93 2.69
N LEU A 9 -15.43 -15.83 1.96
CA LEU A 9 -15.87 -14.53 2.45
C LEU A 9 -17.03 -14.04 1.59
N GLN A 10 -17.85 -13.13 2.12
CA GLN A 10 -18.97 -12.51 1.42
C GLN A 10 -19.93 -13.58 0.82
N ASN A 11 -20.38 -14.53 1.67
CA ASN A 11 -21.30 -15.59 1.26
C ASN A 11 -20.83 -16.39 0.03
N GLY A 12 -19.53 -16.65 -0.07
CA GLY A 12 -18.94 -17.44 -1.15
C GLY A 12 -18.47 -16.64 -2.38
N LYS A 13 -18.63 -15.32 -2.36
CA LYS A 13 -18.14 -14.45 -3.45
C LYS A 13 -16.63 -14.52 -3.62
N TYR A 14 -15.89 -14.60 -2.51
CA TYR A 14 -14.45 -14.67 -2.48
C TYR A 14 -13.96 -15.93 -1.79
N ARG A 15 -12.92 -16.56 -2.31
CA ARG A 15 -12.24 -17.70 -1.68
C ARG A 15 -10.76 -17.42 -1.52
N ILE A 16 -10.25 -17.54 -0.29
CA ILE A 16 -8.82 -17.41 0.03
C ILE A 16 -8.07 -18.61 -0.54
N THR A 17 -6.94 -18.36 -1.21
CA THR A 17 -6.03 -19.41 -1.67
C THR A 17 -4.80 -19.55 -0.76
N HIS A 18 -4.09 -18.47 -0.49
CA HIS A 18 -2.95 -18.45 0.43
C HIS A 18 -2.57 -17.03 0.83
N VAL A 19 -1.77 -16.92 1.90
CA VAL A 19 -1.17 -15.65 2.34
C VAL A 19 -0.04 -15.26 1.38
N ILE A 20 -0.02 -14.00 0.94
CA ILE A 20 1.04 -13.43 0.10
C ILE A 20 1.84 -12.33 0.81
N GLY A 21 1.34 -11.82 1.93
CA GLY A 21 2.03 -10.82 2.74
C GLY A 21 1.43 -10.68 4.14
N GLN A 22 2.25 -10.25 5.09
CA GLN A 22 1.81 -9.95 6.45
C GLN A 22 2.64 -8.79 7.00
N GLY A 23 1.95 -7.79 7.54
CA GLY A 23 2.54 -6.62 8.18
C GLY A 23 1.99 -6.39 9.59
N GLY A 24 2.38 -5.29 10.23
CA GLY A 24 1.91 -4.93 11.58
C GLY A 24 0.40 -4.67 11.65
N PHE A 25 -0.19 -4.18 10.57
CA PHE A 25 -1.60 -3.74 10.52
C PHE A 25 -2.50 -4.62 9.66
N GLY A 26 -1.98 -5.66 9.03
CA GLY A 26 -2.81 -6.49 8.17
C GLY A 26 -2.15 -7.71 7.59
N ILE A 27 -3.00 -8.57 7.06
CA ILE A 27 -2.64 -9.80 6.36
C ILE A 27 -3.16 -9.66 4.93
N THR A 28 -2.31 -9.99 3.96
CA THR A 28 -2.66 -9.94 2.55
C THR A 28 -2.74 -11.35 2.00
N TYR A 29 -3.86 -11.68 1.39
CA TYR A 29 -4.13 -12.97 0.80
C TYR A 29 -4.24 -12.87 -0.71
N LYS A 30 -3.82 -13.89 -1.42
CA LYS A 30 -4.31 -14.18 -2.76
C LYS A 30 -5.62 -14.95 -2.64
N GLY A 31 -6.55 -14.67 -3.51
CA GLY A 31 -7.84 -15.33 -3.56
C GLY A 31 -8.40 -15.36 -4.98
N VAL A 32 -9.59 -15.89 -5.09
CA VAL A 32 -10.39 -15.88 -6.32
C VAL A 32 -11.75 -15.25 -6.04
N TRP A 33 -12.21 -14.47 -6.99
CA TRP A 33 -13.56 -13.93 -7.05
C TRP A 33 -14.39 -14.76 -8.03
N TYR A 34 -15.47 -15.35 -7.52
CA TYR A 34 -16.46 -16.06 -8.35
C TYR A 34 -17.44 -15.06 -8.94
N THR A 35 -17.41 -14.89 -10.24
CA THR A 35 -18.29 -13.97 -10.96
C THR A 35 -18.92 -14.66 -12.16
N GLU A 36 -20.04 -14.12 -12.63
CA GLU A 36 -20.73 -14.58 -13.81
C GLU A 36 -20.49 -13.63 -14.97
N VAL A 37 -20.02 -14.20 -16.08
CA VAL A 37 -19.88 -13.48 -17.35
C VAL A 37 -21.04 -13.87 -18.26
N LYS A 38 -21.90 -12.89 -18.59
CA LYS A 38 -23.01 -13.07 -19.53
C LYS A 38 -22.49 -12.85 -20.96
N GLY A 39 -22.58 -13.88 -21.78
CA GLY A 39 -22.30 -13.81 -23.20
C GLY A 39 -23.52 -14.10 -24.05
N SER A 40 -23.40 -13.99 -25.38
CA SER A 40 -24.46 -14.29 -26.35
C SER A 40 -24.93 -15.75 -26.31
N LEU A 41 -24.12 -16.67 -25.78
CA LEU A 41 -24.38 -18.10 -25.68
C LEU A 41 -24.78 -18.56 -24.27
N GLY A 42 -24.98 -17.63 -23.33
CA GLY A 42 -25.36 -17.93 -21.94
C GLY A 42 -24.44 -17.31 -20.89
N THR A 43 -24.64 -17.71 -19.64
CA THR A 43 -23.85 -17.25 -18.51
C THR A 43 -22.79 -18.29 -18.15
N VAL A 44 -21.53 -17.86 -18.02
CA VAL A 44 -20.42 -18.70 -17.60
C VAL A 44 -19.88 -18.21 -16.27
N GLN A 45 -19.79 -19.11 -15.28
CA GLN A 45 -19.05 -18.80 -14.05
C GLN A 45 -17.55 -18.78 -14.34
N THR A 46 -16.87 -17.73 -13.83
CA THR A 46 -15.44 -17.57 -14.00
C THR A 46 -14.79 -17.22 -12.66
N GLU A 47 -13.52 -17.61 -12.55
CA GLU A 47 -12.67 -17.30 -11.40
C GLU A 47 -11.71 -16.19 -11.79
N VAL A 48 -11.78 -15.06 -11.11
CA VAL A 48 -10.87 -13.92 -11.30
C VAL A 48 -9.91 -13.88 -10.13
N PRO A 49 -8.58 -13.93 -10.35
CA PRO A 49 -7.62 -13.80 -9.26
C PRO A 49 -7.71 -12.40 -8.65
N ILE A 50 -7.77 -12.36 -7.31
CA ILE A 50 -7.83 -11.13 -6.53
C ILE A 50 -6.82 -11.13 -5.41
N CYS A 51 -6.57 -9.94 -4.87
CA CYS A 51 -5.84 -9.70 -3.63
C CYS A 51 -6.83 -9.24 -2.56
N ILE A 52 -6.79 -9.84 -1.37
CA ILE A 52 -7.63 -9.44 -0.24
C ILE A 52 -6.71 -9.02 0.90
N LYS A 53 -6.82 -7.77 1.31
CA LYS A 53 -6.14 -7.24 2.50
C LYS A 53 -7.12 -7.25 3.66
N GLU A 54 -6.75 -7.97 4.73
CA GLU A 54 -7.47 -8.01 5.98
C GLU A 54 -6.86 -7.03 6.97
N TYR A 55 -7.66 -6.24 7.65
CA TYR A 55 -7.22 -5.47 8.80
C TYR A 55 -6.98 -6.41 9.98
N PHE A 56 -5.73 -6.52 10.40
CA PHE A 56 -5.31 -7.39 11.50
C PHE A 56 -4.15 -6.76 12.25
N PHE A 57 -4.46 -6.04 13.31
CA PHE A 57 -3.46 -5.34 14.10
C PHE A 57 -2.85 -6.28 15.14
N LYS A 58 -1.84 -7.03 14.72
CA LYS A 58 -1.24 -8.17 15.42
C LYS A 58 -0.97 -7.94 16.91
N ASP A 59 -0.56 -6.73 17.30
CA ASP A 59 -0.18 -6.42 18.68
C ASP A 59 -1.41 -6.16 19.57
N TYR A 60 -2.59 -5.97 19.00
CA TYR A 60 -3.81 -5.63 19.72
C TYR A 60 -4.92 -6.68 19.59
N CYS A 61 -4.81 -7.58 18.62
CA CYS A 61 -5.88 -8.54 18.34
C CYS A 61 -5.35 -9.96 18.08
N TYR A 62 -6.27 -10.91 18.21
CA TYR A 62 -6.07 -12.30 17.86
C TYR A 62 -7.28 -12.84 17.10
N ARG A 63 -7.12 -13.96 16.43
CA ARG A 63 -8.21 -14.66 15.75
C ARG A 63 -8.72 -15.80 16.61
N GLU A 64 -10.02 -15.84 16.80
CA GLU A 64 -10.71 -16.98 17.41
C GLU A 64 -10.72 -18.16 16.43
N THR A 65 -10.45 -19.36 16.96
CA THR A 65 -10.19 -20.54 16.10
C THR A 65 -11.46 -21.07 15.43
N GLU A 66 -12.59 -21.03 16.14
CA GLU A 66 -13.84 -21.64 15.66
C GLU A 66 -14.64 -20.70 14.74
N SER A 67 -14.76 -19.45 15.12
CA SER A 67 -15.56 -18.44 14.39
C SER A 67 -14.77 -17.65 13.35
N PHE A 68 -13.43 -17.74 13.39
CA PHE A 68 -12.50 -16.88 12.64
C PHE A 68 -12.60 -15.39 12.96
N ALA A 69 -13.43 -15.01 13.94
CA ALA A 69 -13.58 -13.62 14.35
C ALA A 69 -12.30 -13.03 14.93
N VAL A 70 -12.04 -11.77 14.64
CA VAL A 70 -10.91 -11.01 15.20
C VAL A 70 -11.34 -10.42 16.54
N LYS A 71 -10.69 -10.82 17.61
CA LYS A 71 -10.94 -10.35 18.98
C LYS A 71 -9.79 -9.50 19.47
N VAL A 72 -10.09 -8.47 20.25
CA VAL A 72 -9.10 -7.55 20.79
C VAL A 72 -8.73 -7.97 22.22
N HIS A 73 -7.45 -7.84 22.58
CA HIS A 73 -6.94 -8.30 23.87
C HIS A 73 -7.44 -7.50 25.09
N SER A 74 -7.82 -6.22 24.89
CA SER A 74 -8.25 -5.31 25.97
C SER A 74 -9.24 -4.26 25.51
N GLU A 75 -10.02 -3.71 26.43
CA GLU A 75 -10.98 -2.62 26.14
C GLU A 75 -10.27 -1.35 25.61
N THR A 76 -9.10 -1.02 26.17
CA THR A 76 -8.30 0.11 25.68
C THR A 76 -7.81 -0.13 24.26
N GLY A 77 -7.38 -1.36 23.96
CA GLY A 77 -6.99 -1.78 22.62
C GLY A 77 -8.14 -1.74 21.63
N LYS A 78 -9.38 -2.01 22.11
CA LYS A 78 -10.58 -1.99 21.26
C LYS A 78 -10.87 -0.60 20.69
N VAL A 79 -10.80 0.44 21.50
CA VAL A 79 -11.02 1.83 21.05
C VAL A 79 -10.03 2.18 19.94
N LEU A 80 -8.76 1.79 20.10
CA LEU A 80 -7.72 2.06 19.12
C LEU A 80 -7.92 1.21 17.84
N PHE A 81 -8.26 -0.07 18.02
CA PHE A 81 -8.55 -1.00 16.92
C PHE A 81 -9.72 -0.49 16.06
N ASP A 82 -10.82 -0.10 16.68
CA ASP A 82 -12.02 0.38 16.00
C ASP A 82 -11.73 1.68 15.25
N LYS A 83 -11.02 2.64 15.87
CA LYS A 83 -10.60 3.89 15.23
C LYS A 83 -9.77 3.65 13.96
N PHE A 84 -8.78 2.76 14.01
CA PHE A 84 -7.95 2.45 12.84
C PHE A 84 -8.71 1.65 11.79
N LYS A 85 -9.64 0.76 12.19
CA LYS A 85 -10.51 0.03 11.28
C LYS A 85 -11.40 0.98 10.49
N GLU A 86 -12.09 1.90 11.16
CA GLU A 86 -12.93 2.92 10.53
C GLU A 86 -12.15 3.79 9.55
N LYS A 87 -10.95 4.20 9.95
CA LYS A 87 -10.05 4.97 9.07
C LYS A 87 -9.69 4.19 7.81
N LEU A 88 -9.28 2.93 7.96
CA LEU A 88 -8.94 2.07 6.81
C LEU A 88 -10.13 1.91 5.85
N ILE A 89 -11.34 1.70 6.39
CA ILE A 89 -12.57 1.58 5.58
C ILE A 89 -12.84 2.88 4.82
N LYS A 90 -12.74 4.03 5.49
CA LYS A 90 -12.96 5.35 4.87
C LYS A 90 -11.97 5.58 3.73
N GLU A 91 -10.69 5.34 3.96
CA GLU A 91 -9.62 5.51 2.95
C GLU A 91 -9.81 4.55 1.77
N ALA A 92 -10.11 3.27 2.04
CA ALA A 92 -10.33 2.30 0.99
C ALA A 92 -11.57 2.59 0.13
N LYS A 93 -12.64 3.15 0.72
CA LYS A 93 -13.82 3.62 -0.04
C LYS A 93 -13.46 4.76 -0.98
N ILE A 94 -12.63 5.71 -0.54
CA ILE A 94 -12.14 6.80 -1.40
C ILE A 94 -11.34 6.23 -2.57
N LEU A 95 -10.49 5.25 -2.31
CA LEU A 95 -9.67 4.62 -3.33
C LEU A 95 -10.46 3.75 -4.31
N SER A 96 -11.63 3.23 -3.91
CA SER A 96 -12.51 2.50 -4.83
C SER A 96 -13.06 3.37 -5.97
N GLU A 97 -13.02 4.70 -5.82
CA GLU A 97 -13.40 5.69 -6.83
C GLU A 97 -12.21 6.14 -7.70
N VAL A 98 -10.99 5.69 -7.36
CA VAL A 98 -9.74 6.05 -8.05
C VAL A 98 -9.41 4.99 -9.09
N HIS A 99 -9.49 5.36 -10.37
CA HIS A 99 -9.14 4.47 -11.49
C HIS A 99 -8.01 5.09 -12.29
N HIS A 100 -6.83 4.47 -12.24
CA HIS A 100 -5.64 4.93 -12.97
C HIS A 100 -4.76 3.73 -13.35
N PRO A 101 -4.15 3.71 -14.56
CA PRO A 101 -3.37 2.56 -15.05
C PRO A 101 -2.14 2.22 -14.20
N HIS A 102 -1.68 3.14 -13.36
CA HIS A 102 -0.54 2.95 -12.46
C HIS A 102 -0.92 2.91 -10.97
N ILE A 103 -2.20 2.68 -10.66
CA ILE A 103 -2.71 2.47 -9.29
C ILE A 103 -3.45 1.14 -9.26
N VAL A 104 -3.32 0.39 -8.17
CA VAL A 104 -4.11 -0.83 -7.94
C VAL A 104 -5.59 -0.49 -7.81
N ASN A 105 -6.45 -1.23 -8.51
CA ASN A 105 -7.89 -1.06 -8.40
C ASN A 105 -8.43 -1.70 -7.12
N VAL A 106 -9.12 -0.91 -6.30
CA VAL A 106 -9.94 -1.41 -5.18
C VAL A 106 -11.31 -1.82 -5.75
N LEU A 107 -11.68 -3.07 -5.55
CA LEU A 107 -12.94 -3.65 -6.05
C LEU A 107 -14.07 -3.49 -5.05
N GLU A 108 -13.79 -3.74 -3.79
CA GLU A 108 -14.78 -3.70 -2.72
C GLU A 108 -14.13 -3.54 -1.34
N VAL A 109 -14.87 -2.93 -0.43
CA VAL A 109 -14.54 -2.85 1.00
C VAL A 109 -15.71 -3.40 1.79
N PHE A 110 -15.47 -4.36 2.67
CA PHE A 110 -16.53 -4.99 3.46
C PHE A 110 -16.04 -5.36 4.86
N GLU A 111 -17.00 -5.57 5.75
CA GLU A 111 -16.75 -6.04 7.12
C GLU A 111 -17.30 -7.47 7.27
N GLU A 112 -16.49 -8.34 7.88
CA GLU A 112 -16.79 -9.72 8.24
C GLU A 112 -15.81 -10.16 9.33
N ASN A 113 -16.12 -11.19 10.10
CA ASN A 113 -15.24 -11.73 11.16
C ASN A 113 -14.78 -10.65 12.19
N ASP A 114 -15.62 -9.69 12.53
CA ASP A 114 -15.32 -8.55 13.42
C ASP A 114 -14.14 -7.67 12.95
N THR A 115 -13.81 -7.73 11.66
CA THR A 115 -12.75 -6.91 11.03
C THR A 115 -13.17 -6.38 9.68
N ALA A 116 -12.26 -5.71 8.97
CA ALA A 116 -12.49 -5.16 7.64
C ALA A 116 -11.57 -5.81 6.60
N TYR A 117 -12.10 -5.93 5.40
CA TYR A 117 -11.41 -6.48 4.24
C TYR A 117 -11.48 -5.50 3.07
N ILE A 118 -10.39 -5.44 2.31
CA ILE A 118 -10.30 -4.70 1.05
C ILE A 118 -9.99 -5.72 -0.05
N ALA A 119 -10.94 -5.93 -0.96
CA ALA A 119 -10.72 -6.72 -2.17
C ALA A 119 -10.17 -5.80 -3.27
N MET A 120 -9.09 -6.23 -3.90
CA MET A 120 -8.36 -5.50 -4.94
C MET A 120 -8.04 -6.41 -6.12
N GLU A 121 -7.77 -5.83 -7.28
CA GLU A 121 -7.21 -6.58 -8.39
C GLU A 121 -5.91 -7.28 -7.99
N TYR A 122 -5.70 -8.50 -8.47
CA TYR A 122 -4.41 -9.19 -8.31
C TYR A 122 -3.48 -8.78 -9.44
N ILE A 123 -2.36 -8.18 -9.08
CA ILE A 123 -1.32 -7.80 -10.04
C ILE A 123 -0.32 -8.94 -10.13
N SER A 124 -0.30 -9.63 -11.28
CA SER A 124 0.71 -10.65 -11.57
C SER A 124 2.04 -9.97 -11.92
N GLY A 125 3.00 -10.09 -11.01
CA GLY A 125 4.29 -9.42 -11.14
C GLY A 125 5.11 -9.49 -9.86
N CYS A 126 6.06 -8.56 -9.70
CA CYS A 126 6.88 -8.49 -8.50
C CYS A 126 7.10 -7.03 -8.06
N SER A 127 7.42 -6.82 -6.78
CA SER A 127 7.74 -5.49 -6.29
C SER A 127 9.12 -5.02 -6.79
N LEU A 128 9.32 -3.70 -6.87
CA LEU A 128 10.64 -3.14 -7.15
C LEU A 128 11.67 -3.56 -6.08
N LYS A 129 11.23 -3.74 -4.83
CA LYS A 129 12.10 -4.28 -3.77
C LYS A 129 12.59 -5.69 -4.11
N TYR A 130 11.68 -6.59 -4.50
CA TYR A 130 12.05 -7.95 -4.89
C TYR A 130 12.96 -7.96 -6.12
N MET A 131 12.70 -7.07 -7.09
CA MET A 131 13.55 -6.91 -8.28
C MET A 131 14.97 -6.48 -7.91
N MET A 132 15.11 -5.48 -7.01
CA MET A 132 16.42 -5.06 -6.49
C MET A 132 17.14 -6.18 -5.72
N ASP A 133 16.42 -6.96 -4.93
CA ASP A 133 17.03 -8.05 -4.16
C ASP A 133 17.60 -9.16 -5.07
N ARG A 134 17.05 -9.31 -6.27
CA ARG A 134 17.50 -10.28 -7.26
C ARG A 134 18.52 -9.74 -8.27
N GLU A 135 18.30 -8.53 -8.76
CA GLU A 135 19.06 -7.93 -9.87
C GLU A 135 20.10 -6.92 -9.40
N GLY A 136 20.00 -6.46 -8.12
CA GLY A 136 20.82 -5.36 -7.60
C GLY A 136 20.32 -3.99 -8.06
N ILE A 137 21.26 -3.11 -8.38
CA ILE A 137 20.99 -1.75 -8.88
C ILE A 137 20.31 -1.85 -10.25
N LEU A 138 19.22 -1.09 -10.43
CA LEU A 138 18.49 -1.09 -11.69
C LEU A 138 19.08 -0.05 -12.67
N PRO A 139 19.09 -0.34 -13.99
CA PRO A 139 19.52 0.61 -15.01
C PRO A 139 18.69 1.90 -15.00
N GLU A 140 19.36 3.04 -15.15
CA GLU A 140 18.75 4.38 -15.10
C GLU A 140 17.52 4.53 -16.03
N PRO A 141 17.55 4.13 -17.31
CA PRO A 141 16.37 4.27 -18.19
C PRO A 141 15.15 3.48 -17.66
N LYS A 142 15.38 2.33 -17.03
CA LYS A 142 14.33 1.50 -16.40
C LYS A 142 13.73 2.20 -15.19
N VAL A 143 14.57 2.79 -14.33
CA VAL A 143 14.15 3.56 -13.15
C VAL A 143 13.37 4.80 -13.54
N LEU A 144 13.87 5.60 -14.49
CA LEU A 144 13.20 6.81 -14.98
C LEU A 144 11.81 6.51 -15.54
N ARG A 145 11.66 5.41 -16.28
CA ARG A 145 10.34 4.96 -16.77
C ARG A 145 9.37 4.69 -15.62
N TYR A 146 9.80 3.96 -14.59
CA TYR A 146 8.95 3.64 -13.44
C TYR A 146 8.61 4.88 -12.61
N VAL A 147 9.60 5.75 -12.37
CA VAL A 147 9.39 7.02 -11.64
C VAL A 147 8.38 7.92 -12.36
N ARG A 148 8.45 8.01 -13.71
CA ARG A 148 7.46 8.75 -14.50
C ARG A 148 6.05 8.18 -14.31
N GLN A 149 5.87 6.85 -14.43
CA GLN A 149 4.58 6.19 -14.29
C GLN A 149 3.97 6.40 -12.89
N ILE A 150 4.80 6.31 -11.85
CA ILE A 150 4.34 6.58 -10.48
C ILE A 150 4.09 8.09 -10.28
N GLY A 151 4.89 8.97 -10.88
CA GLY A 151 4.63 10.42 -10.88
C GLY A 151 3.27 10.78 -11.48
N GLU A 152 2.89 10.16 -12.60
CA GLU A 152 1.56 10.31 -13.23
C GLU A 152 0.45 9.85 -12.29
N ALA A 153 0.64 8.71 -11.60
CA ALA A 153 -0.30 8.22 -10.60
C ALA A 153 -0.46 9.18 -9.41
N LEU A 154 0.66 9.73 -8.93
CA LEU A 154 0.65 10.69 -7.81
C LEU A 154 -0.03 12.00 -8.21
N GLN A 155 0.28 12.54 -9.40
CA GLN A 155 -0.40 13.72 -9.90
C GLN A 155 -1.93 13.52 -9.88
N PHE A 156 -2.40 12.38 -10.39
CA PHE A 156 -3.82 12.07 -10.45
C PHE A 156 -4.50 12.02 -9.06
N VAL A 157 -3.85 11.44 -8.04
CA VAL A 157 -4.42 11.39 -6.68
C VAL A 157 -4.26 12.72 -5.95
N HIS A 158 -3.19 13.48 -6.20
CA HIS A 158 -2.98 14.81 -5.64
C HIS A 158 -4.04 15.82 -6.12
N GLU A 159 -4.47 15.75 -7.38
CA GLU A 159 -5.58 16.55 -7.91
C GLU A 159 -6.92 16.27 -7.18
N LYS A 160 -7.02 15.13 -6.49
CA LYS A 160 -8.15 14.74 -5.63
C LYS A 160 -7.89 14.96 -4.14
N ASN A 161 -6.83 15.68 -3.79
CA ASN A 161 -6.37 15.91 -2.42
C ASN A 161 -6.08 14.62 -1.62
N ILE A 162 -5.60 13.59 -2.30
CA ILE A 162 -5.21 12.32 -1.69
C ILE A 162 -3.68 12.22 -1.68
N LEU A 163 -3.08 11.91 -0.53
CA LEU A 163 -1.66 11.60 -0.36
C LEU A 163 -1.48 10.11 -0.11
N HIS A 164 -0.41 9.52 -0.65
CA HIS A 164 -0.07 8.11 -0.43
C HIS A 164 0.69 7.89 0.89
N LEU A 165 1.69 8.70 1.17
CA LEU A 165 2.50 8.77 2.40
C LEU A 165 3.38 7.55 2.71
N ASP A 166 3.43 6.52 1.86
CA ASP A 166 4.30 5.35 2.04
C ASP A 166 4.87 4.84 0.70
N ILE A 167 5.39 5.75 -0.12
CA ILE A 167 6.02 5.39 -1.40
C ILE A 167 7.42 4.83 -1.13
N LYS A 168 7.63 3.58 -1.55
CA LYS A 168 8.89 2.84 -1.41
C LYS A 168 8.90 1.66 -2.39
N PRO A 169 10.07 1.05 -2.66
CA PRO A 169 10.17 -0.04 -3.64
C PRO A 169 9.26 -1.25 -3.36
N SER A 170 8.92 -1.54 -2.11
CA SER A 170 8.00 -2.64 -1.77
C SER A 170 6.54 -2.36 -2.11
N ASN A 171 6.16 -1.07 -2.24
CA ASN A 171 4.79 -0.64 -2.53
C ASN A 171 4.58 -0.28 -4.02
N ILE A 172 5.55 -0.62 -4.87
CA ILE A 172 5.44 -0.48 -6.33
C ILE A 172 5.64 -1.86 -6.94
N LEU A 173 4.59 -2.40 -7.58
CA LEU A 173 4.65 -3.64 -8.33
C LEU A 173 4.92 -3.35 -9.80
N ILE A 174 5.71 -4.22 -10.43
CA ILE A 174 5.87 -4.26 -11.88
C ILE A 174 5.05 -5.43 -12.38
N ASP A 175 4.03 -5.13 -13.17
CA ASP A 175 3.14 -6.15 -13.72
C ASP A 175 3.80 -6.93 -14.87
N SER A 176 3.12 -7.99 -15.36
CA SER A 176 3.60 -8.83 -16.45
C SER A 176 3.81 -8.09 -17.78
N SER A 177 3.21 -6.90 -17.95
CA SER A 177 3.44 -6.02 -19.10
C SER A 177 4.60 -5.03 -18.90
N GLY A 178 5.26 -5.06 -17.74
CA GLY A 178 6.36 -4.16 -17.39
C GLY A 178 5.92 -2.77 -16.95
N LYS A 179 4.65 -2.57 -16.56
CA LYS A 179 4.13 -1.30 -16.03
C LYS A 179 4.25 -1.27 -14.51
N ALA A 180 4.63 -0.11 -13.99
CA ALA A 180 4.63 0.13 -12.55
C ALA A 180 3.20 0.40 -12.06
N ARG A 181 2.85 -0.23 -10.93
CA ARG A 181 1.56 -0.13 -10.27
C ARG A 181 1.77 0.20 -8.80
N LEU A 182 1.24 1.34 -8.36
CA LEU A 182 1.29 1.76 -6.96
C LEU A 182 0.25 0.99 -6.16
N ILE A 183 0.68 0.39 -5.05
CA ILE A 183 -0.16 -0.41 -4.16
C ILE A 183 -0.08 0.15 -2.74
N ASP A 184 -0.95 -0.33 -1.87
CA ASP A 184 -0.92 -0.11 -0.42
C ASP A 184 -1.05 1.34 0.03
N PHE A 185 -2.23 1.89 -0.18
CA PHE A 185 -2.66 3.18 0.38
C PHE A 185 -3.06 3.11 1.87
N GLY A 186 -2.56 2.14 2.61
CA GLY A 186 -2.97 1.87 4.00
C GLY A 186 -2.63 2.93 5.03
N VAL A 187 -1.88 3.96 4.63
CA VAL A 187 -1.60 5.15 5.45
C VAL A 187 -1.96 6.45 4.72
N SER A 188 -2.63 6.32 3.56
CA SER A 188 -3.04 7.47 2.75
C SER A 188 -3.96 8.40 3.54
N LYS A 189 -3.93 9.68 3.19
CA LYS A 189 -4.78 10.71 3.79
C LYS A 189 -5.49 11.48 2.69
N ARG A 190 -6.80 11.71 2.90
CA ARG A 190 -7.55 12.72 2.16
C ARG A 190 -7.70 13.96 3.04
N TYR A 191 -7.36 15.11 2.49
CA TYR A 191 -7.53 16.39 3.15
C TYR A 191 -8.86 16.99 2.73
N ASP A 192 -9.84 16.97 3.62
CA ASP A 192 -11.03 17.81 3.52
C ASP A 192 -10.73 19.15 4.21
N ILE A 193 -11.21 20.24 3.60
CA ILE A 193 -10.92 21.63 4.02
C ILE A 193 -11.33 21.93 5.49
N GLU A 194 -12.06 21.03 6.16
CA GLU A 194 -12.66 21.27 7.48
C GLU A 194 -12.22 20.31 8.60
N GLN A 195 -11.32 19.35 8.36
CA GLN A 195 -10.96 18.38 9.41
C GLN A 195 -9.47 18.41 9.73
N GLN A 196 -9.13 18.95 10.89
CA GLN A 196 -7.86 18.73 11.57
C GLN A 196 -7.75 17.24 11.97
N GLU A 197 -6.99 16.44 11.24
CA GLU A 197 -6.69 15.08 11.66
C GLU A 197 -5.45 15.04 12.55
N THR A 198 -5.65 14.65 13.79
CA THR A 198 -4.56 14.27 14.71
C THR A 198 -3.88 12.99 14.17
N SER A 199 -2.64 13.13 13.82
CA SER A 199 -1.80 12.08 13.25
C SER A 199 -1.32 11.11 14.33
N THR A 200 -1.67 9.83 14.21
CA THR A 200 -1.07 8.73 14.98
C THR A 200 0.08 8.08 14.18
N THR A 201 0.87 8.87 13.47
CA THR A 201 1.72 8.40 12.36
C THR A 201 3.11 7.90 12.78
N MET A 202 3.55 8.09 14.03
CA MET A 202 4.93 7.75 14.42
C MET A 202 5.30 6.27 14.35
N LEU A 203 4.33 5.36 14.39
CA LEU A 203 4.61 3.91 14.42
C LEU A 203 4.85 3.26 13.05
N THR A 204 4.65 3.99 11.94
CA THR A 204 4.66 3.41 10.59
C THR A 204 5.58 4.08 9.58
N LEU A 205 6.44 5.00 10.00
CA LEU A 205 7.32 5.71 9.08
C LEU A 205 8.34 4.78 8.43
N SER A 206 8.39 4.80 7.12
CA SER A 206 9.38 4.06 6.35
C SER A 206 10.72 4.81 6.35
N LYS A 207 11.65 4.35 7.20
CA LYS A 207 12.97 4.98 7.38
C LYS A 207 13.69 5.19 6.06
N GLY A 208 14.18 6.42 5.86
CA GLY A 208 14.84 6.87 4.64
C GLY A 208 13.89 7.29 3.52
N PHE A 209 12.63 6.84 3.51
CA PHE A 209 11.63 7.20 2.50
C PHE A 209 10.65 8.27 2.99
N ALA A 210 10.43 8.39 4.31
CA ALA A 210 9.56 9.41 4.89
C ALA A 210 10.20 10.80 4.85
N SER A 211 9.41 11.80 4.44
CA SER A 211 9.82 13.21 4.47
C SER A 211 9.85 13.74 5.91
N ILE A 212 10.50 14.89 6.12
CA ILE A 212 10.64 15.46 7.46
C ILE A 212 9.30 15.84 8.06
N GLU A 213 8.35 16.28 7.26
CA GLU A 213 7.00 16.67 7.69
C GLU A 213 6.21 15.48 8.24
N GLN A 214 6.55 14.26 7.86
CA GLN A 214 5.90 13.05 8.38
C GLN A 214 6.36 12.69 9.79
N TYR A 215 7.48 13.27 10.27
CA TYR A 215 7.97 13.09 11.65
C TYR A 215 7.35 14.08 12.65
N ASP A 216 6.56 15.04 12.16
CA ASP A 216 5.85 15.96 13.03
C ASP A 216 4.62 15.28 13.64
N ASN A 217 4.50 15.35 14.97
CA ASN A 217 3.37 14.79 15.74
C ASN A 217 2.06 15.54 15.51
N GLU A 218 2.11 16.81 15.10
CA GLU A 218 0.94 17.61 14.80
C GLU A 218 0.37 17.34 13.40
N GLY A 219 1.12 16.56 12.59
CA GLY A 219 0.75 16.24 11.23
C GLY A 219 0.82 17.44 10.29
N THR A 220 0.69 17.19 8.99
CA THR A 220 0.53 18.26 8.02
C THR A 220 -0.88 18.86 8.16
N GLN A 221 -1.00 20.07 8.70
CA GLN A 221 -2.29 20.78 8.90
C GLN A 221 -2.95 21.18 7.56
N SER A 222 -2.22 21.11 6.46
CA SER A 222 -2.72 21.42 5.12
C SER A 222 -2.23 20.41 4.09
N PHE A 223 -3.01 20.23 3.03
CA PHE A 223 -2.61 19.40 1.91
C PHE A 223 -1.33 19.92 1.26
N SER A 224 -0.34 19.04 1.13
CA SER A 224 0.88 19.29 0.37
C SER A 224 1.35 18.00 -0.30
N PRO A 225 1.66 17.99 -1.60
CA PRO A 225 2.19 16.82 -2.30
C PRO A 225 3.66 16.53 -1.95
N CYS A 226 4.35 17.44 -1.25
CA CYS A 226 5.78 17.34 -0.97
C CYS A 226 6.22 16.02 -0.31
N PRO A 227 5.51 15.43 0.66
CA PRO A 227 5.87 14.14 1.24
C PRO A 227 5.95 13.01 0.22
N ASP A 228 5.00 12.92 -0.69
CA ASP A 228 4.99 11.89 -1.73
C ASP A 228 6.08 12.10 -2.77
N ILE A 229 6.33 13.36 -3.17
CA ILE A 229 7.42 13.72 -4.09
C ILE A 229 8.79 13.38 -3.46
N TYR A 230 8.96 13.70 -2.18
CA TYR A 230 10.17 13.31 -1.44
C TYR A 230 10.36 11.78 -1.44
N SER A 231 9.31 11.02 -1.11
CA SER A 231 9.35 9.55 -1.05
C SER A 231 9.61 8.93 -2.42
N LEU A 232 9.09 9.52 -3.51
CA LEU A 232 9.39 9.10 -4.87
C LEU A 232 10.87 9.35 -5.21
N GLY A 233 11.44 10.51 -4.86
CA GLY A 233 12.85 10.81 -5.00
C GLY A 233 13.74 9.86 -4.19
N ALA A 234 13.36 9.56 -2.95
CA ALA A 234 14.03 8.59 -2.10
C ALA A 234 13.99 7.16 -2.68
N THR A 235 12.86 6.78 -3.29
CA THR A 235 12.69 5.52 -4.02
C THR A 235 13.62 5.47 -5.23
N MET A 236 13.64 6.53 -6.04
CA MET A 236 14.54 6.65 -7.20
C MET A 236 16.01 6.51 -6.78
N TYR A 237 16.43 7.22 -5.72
CA TYR A 237 17.77 7.11 -5.15
C TYR A 237 18.12 5.66 -4.77
N ASN A 238 17.21 4.99 -4.07
CA ASN A 238 17.44 3.60 -3.65
C ASN A 238 17.57 2.65 -4.84
N LEU A 239 16.73 2.78 -5.87
CA LEU A 239 16.76 1.96 -7.08
C LEU A 239 18.06 2.14 -7.88
N LEU A 240 18.59 3.38 -7.95
CA LEU A 240 19.79 3.75 -8.70
C LEU A 240 21.10 3.47 -7.96
N THR A 241 21.09 3.42 -6.62
CA THR A 241 22.31 3.29 -5.81
C THR A 241 22.39 1.99 -5.02
N GLY A 242 21.28 1.27 -4.90
CA GLY A 242 21.17 0.10 -4.01
C GLY A 242 21.14 0.46 -2.52
N LYS A 243 21.26 1.76 -2.16
CA LYS A 243 21.28 2.20 -0.76
C LYS A 243 20.00 2.91 -0.38
N ILE A 244 19.51 2.64 0.82
CA ILE A 244 18.43 3.43 1.43
C ILE A 244 19.02 4.81 1.76
N PRO A 245 18.35 5.92 1.38
CA PRO A 245 18.84 7.25 1.69
C PRO A 245 18.89 7.52 3.20
N THR A 246 19.77 8.42 3.62
CA THR A 246 19.77 8.92 5.00
C THR A 246 18.39 9.44 5.37
N GLU A 247 17.88 9.08 6.55
CA GLU A 247 16.60 9.57 7.06
C GLU A 247 16.55 11.11 7.03
N SER A 248 15.40 11.67 6.65
CA SER A 248 15.22 13.13 6.45
C SER A 248 15.63 13.95 7.67
N ILE A 249 15.27 13.50 8.87
CA ILE A 249 15.62 14.14 10.15
C ILE A 249 17.12 14.14 10.46
N LEU A 250 17.88 13.23 9.84
CA LEU A 250 19.34 13.10 10.09
C LEU A 250 20.19 13.83 9.06
N ARG A 251 19.61 14.39 7.98
CA ARG A 251 20.38 14.97 6.87
C ARG A 251 21.18 16.22 7.22
N ALA A 252 20.80 16.94 8.27
CA ALA A 252 21.56 18.06 8.78
C ALA A 252 22.94 17.63 9.33
N THR A 253 23.03 16.43 9.92
CA THR A 253 24.25 15.88 10.51
C THR A 253 24.91 14.81 9.67
N ARG A 254 24.16 14.16 8.79
CA ARG A 254 24.60 13.07 7.90
C ARG A 254 24.11 13.37 6.48
N PRO A 255 24.88 14.15 5.69
CA PRO A 255 24.49 14.51 4.34
C PRO A 255 24.25 13.29 3.45
N LEU A 256 23.34 13.43 2.50
CA LEU A 256 23.09 12.42 1.49
C LEU A 256 24.26 12.38 0.50
N GLN A 257 24.82 11.20 0.25
CA GLN A 257 25.83 11.02 -0.79
C GLN A 257 25.17 11.21 -2.17
N LYS A 258 25.89 11.82 -3.10
CA LYS A 258 25.40 12.00 -4.48
C LYS A 258 25.22 10.63 -5.15
N PRO A 259 24.13 10.40 -5.89
CA PRO A 259 23.94 9.15 -6.62
C PRO A 259 25.11 8.80 -7.55
N SER A 260 25.67 9.78 -8.28
CA SER A 260 26.80 9.61 -9.18
C SER A 260 28.14 9.26 -8.49
N GLU A 261 28.26 9.48 -7.18
CA GLU A 261 29.40 9.00 -6.38
C GLU A 261 29.28 7.51 -6.06
N LEU A 262 28.04 7.01 -5.93
CA LEU A 262 27.72 5.64 -5.57
C LEU A 262 27.58 4.73 -6.77
N ASN A 263 27.08 5.26 -7.88
CA ASN A 263 26.91 4.55 -9.14
C ASN A 263 27.42 5.42 -10.30
N LYS A 264 28.48 4.97 -10.98
CA LYS A 264 29.12 5.70 -12.08
C LYS A 264 28.36 5.60 -13.40
N ASP A 265 27.37 4.71 -13.49
CA ASP A 265 26.55 4.49 -14.68
C ASP A 265 25.34 5.45 -14.75
N ILE A 266 25.20 6.35 -13.77
CA ILE A 266 24.12 7.36 -13.74
C ILE A 266 24.60 8.60 -14.50
N SER A 267 23.71 9.14 -15.33
CA SER A 267 23.93 10.41 -16.03
C SER A 267 24.14 11.58 -15.04
N PRO A 268 24.92 12.59 -15.41
CA PRO A 268 25.20 13.76 -14.55
C PRO A 268 23.98 14.54 -14.14
#